data_ac7641bc91bd98322bb2b60ab4faa1e5
#
_entry.id   ac7641bc91bd98322bb2b60ab4faa1e5
#
_cell.length_a   1.000
_cell.length_b   1.000
_cell.length_c   1.000
_cell.angle_alpha   90.00
_cell.angle_beta   90.00
_cell.angle_gamma   90.00
#
_symmetry.space_group_name_H-M   'P 1'
#
loop_
_entity.id
_entity.type
_entity.pdbx_description
1 polymer ?
#
loop_
_entity_poly.entity_id
_entity_poly.type
_entity_poly.pdbx_seq_one_letter_code
_entity_poly.pdbx_strand_id
1 'polypeptide(L)'
;FYNDSFYICDTGKSQITVFELTEYGKLFGGVAKARQEIDFETEKSLWNEILSLNANCTLAMRGLGNAAYKAKDMKLAMKYYKLSGDKEDYSKAFSFVRRNRIENNVWVIAAVLAGSAAVIILLAKTKKRIAAFADSRPTLRAVMYAGHCCTHPMDGFWDLKYEGRGNVSAAT
;
A
#
# COMPACT_ATOMS: atom_id res chain seq x y z
N PHE A 1 -37.97 -17.09 22.37
CA PHE A 1 -38.59 -16.27 21.30
C PHE A 1 -39.84 -16.98 20.80
N TYR A 2 -40.95 -16.30 20.83
CA TYR A 2 -42.21 -16.75 20.25
C TYR A 2 -42.83 -15.57 19.48
N ASN A 3 -43.19 -15.75 18.21
CA ASN A 3 -43.70 -14.70 17.33
C ASN A 3 -42.84 -13.41 17.31
N ASP A 4 -41.53 -13.53 17.17
CA ASP A 4 -40.59 -12.42 17.17
C ASP A 4 -40.59 -11.53 18.41
N SER A 5 -41.18 -12.03 19.51
CA SER A 5 -41.28 -11.35 20.78
C SER A 5 -40.43 -12.03 21.85
N PHE A 6 -39.86 -11.22 22.74
CA PHE A 6 -39.06 -11.68 23.87
C PHE A 6 -39.84 -11.37 25.16
N TYR A 7 -40.07 -12.38 25.98
CA TYR A 7 -40.85 -12.29 27.22
C TYR A 7 -39.93 -12.36 28.42
N ILE A 8 -39.98 -11.34 29.29
CA ILE A 8 -39.27 -11.34 30.57
C ILE A 8 -40.33 -11.43 31.70
N CYS A 9 -40.24 -12.47 32.51
CA CYS A 9 -41.04 -12.62 33.72
C CYS A 9 -40.27 -12.05 34.92
N ASP A 10 -40.81 -10.99 35.53
CA ASP A 10 -40.31 -10.44 36.79
C ASP A 10 -41.16 -11.05 37.93
N THR A 11 -40.63 -12.07 38.58
CA THR A 11 -41.29 -12.76 39.69
C THR A 11 -41.43 -11.88 40.91
N GLY A 12 -40.58 -10.88 41.11
CA GLY A 12 -40.66 -9.95 42.26
C GLY A 12 -41.77 -8.94 42.12
N LYS A 13 -42.19 -8.60 40.90
CA LYS A 13 -43.27 -7.66 40.59
C LYS A 13 -44.53 -8.34 40.03
N SER A 14 -44.49 -9.66 39.85
CA SER A 14 -45.54 -10.43 39.20
C SER A 14 -45.96 -9.85 37.84
N GLN A 15 -44.98 -9.40 37.04
CA GLN A 15 -45.21 -8.76 35.75
C GLN A 15 -44.50 -9.54 34.64
N ILE A 16 -45.14 -9.56 33.47
CA ILE A 16 -44.53 -10.06 32.23
C ILE A 16 -44.31 -8.87 31.32
N THR A 17 -43.05 -8.59 31.02
CA THR A 17 -42.70 -7.56 30.03
C THR A 17 -42.45 -8.21 28.67
N VAL A 18 -43.17 -7.73 27.68
CA VAL A 18 -43.08 -8.21 26.30
C VAL A 18 -42.27 -7.18 25.50
N PHE A 19 -41.19 -7.66 24.87
CA PHE A 19 -40.37 -6.86 23.96
C PHE A 19 -40.63 -7.34 22.53
N GLU A 20 -41.09 -6.45 21.69
CA GLU A 20 -41.26 -6.69 20.26
C GLU A 20 -40.09 -6.11 19.46
N LEU A 21 -39.73 -6.78 18.34
CA LEU A 21 -38.73 -6.26 17.43
C LEU A 21 -39.22 -4.98 16.78
N THR A 22 -38.43 -3.93 16.88
CA THR A 22 -38.66 -2.69 16.12
C THR A 22 -38.50 -2.95 14.62
N GLU A 23 -39.02 -2.03 13.77
CA GLU A 23 -38.76 -2.05 12.31
C GLU A 23 -37.26 -2.22 11.99
N TYR A 24 -36.43 -1.46 12.68
CA TYR A 24 -34.99 -1.55 12.58
C TYR A 24 -34.46 -2.94 12.96
N GLY A 25 -34.98 -3.58 14.00
CA GLY A 25 -34.60 -4.94 14.40
C GLY A 25 -35.01 -6.00 13.37
N LYS A 26 -36.17 -5.84 12.72
CA LYS A 26 -36.64 -6.74 11.65
C LYS A 26 -35.70 -6.73 10.43
N LEU A 27 -35.12 -5.58 10.08
CA LEU A 27 -34.13 -5.49 9.00
C LEU A 27 -32.88 -6.36 9.24
N PHE A 28 -32.39 -6.40 10.49
CA PHE A 28 -31.28 -7.30 10.83
C PHE A 28 -31.66 -8.77 10.71
N GLY A 29 -32.90 -9.13 11.10
CA GLY A 29 -33.44 -10.47 10.86
C GLY A 29 -33.49 -10.81 9.37
N GLY A 30 -33.91 -9.85 8.54
CA GLY A 30 -33.95 -9.97 7.08
C GLY A 30 -32.54 -10.20 6.50
N VAL A 31 -31.54 -9.45 6.97
CA VAL A 31 -30.15 -9.63 6.56
C VAL A 31 -29.63 -11.02 6.91
N ALA A 32 -29.91 -11.51 8.14
CA ALA A 32 -29.49 -12.86 8.54
C ALA A 32 -30.10 -13.94 7.63
N LYS A 33 -31.34 -13.75 7.23
CA LYS A 33 -32.08 -14.65 6.34
C LYS A 33 -31.54 -14.62 4.93
N ALA A 34 -31.36 -13.42 4.34
CA ALA A 34 -30.77 -13.25 3.02
C ALA A 34 -29.36 -13.86 2.95
N ARG A 35 -28.58 -13.75 4.04
CA ARG A 35 -27.26 -14.37 4.14
C ARG A 35 -27.31 -15.90 4.15
N GLN A 36 -28.29 -16.51 4.80
CA GLN A 36 -28.50 -17.96 4.78
C GLN A 36 -28.93 -18.44 3.41
N GLU A 37 -29.76 -17.68 2.71
CA GLU A 37 -30.26 -17.96 1.37
C GLU A 37 -29.24 -17.62 0.26
N ILE A 38 -28.08 -17.04 0.63
CA ILE A 38 -26.99 -16.61 -0.27
C ILE A 38 -27.50 -15.56 -1.30
N ASP A 39 -28.51 -14.78 -0.93
CA ASP A 39 -29.02 -13.69 -1.74
C ASP A 39 -28.27 -12.37 -1.43
N PHE A 40 -27.22 -12.12 -2.21
CA PHE A 40 -26.35 -10.97 -2.01
C PHE A 40 -27.01 -9.63 -2.36
N GLU A 41 -27.93 -9.60 -3.31
CA GLU A 41 -28.59 -8.35 -3.70
C GLU A 41 -29.59 -7.91 -2.62
N THR A 42 -30.37 -8.85 -2.09
CA THR A 42 -31.26 -8.58 -0.95
C THR A 42 -30.45 -8.21 0.30
N GLU A 43 -29.35 -8.92 0.61
CA GLU A 43 -28.46 -8.56 1.73
C GLU A 43 -27.96 -7.11 1.59
N LYS A 44 -27.50 -6.71 0.40
CA LYS A 44 -26.99 -5.37 0.12
C LYS A 44 -28.08 -4.29 0.23
N SER A 45 -29.29 -4.56 -0.27
CA SER A 45 -30.40 -3.61 -0.18
C SER A 45 -30.80 -3.36 1.26
N LEU A 46 -30.90 -4.41 2.09
CA LEU A 46 -31.21 -4.31 3.52
C LEU A 46 -30.12 -3.54 4.29
N TRP A 47 -28.85 -3.74 3.97
CA TRP A 47 -27.77 -2.95 4.57
C TRP A 47 -27.88 -1.45 4.23
N ASN A 48 -28.24 -1.11 2.99
CA ASN A 48 -28.46 0.28 2.61
C ASN A 48 -29.67 0.89 3.33
N GLU A 49 -30.73 0.12 3.53
CA GLU A 49 -31.92 0.55 4.28
C GLU A 49 -31.57 0.79 5.76
N ILE A 50 -30.80 -0.10 6.38
CA ILE A 50 -30.28 0.10 7.74
C ILE A 50 -29.45 1.39 7.84
N LEU A 51 -28.59 1.69 6.84
CA LEU A 51 -27.82 2.92 6.81
C LEU A 51 -28.67 4.16 6.58
N SER A 52 -29.81 4.06 5.89
CA SER A 52 -30.74 5.18 5.72
C SER A 52 -31.41 5.56 7.06
N LEU A 53 -31.66 4.59 7.93
CA LEU A 53 -32.19 4.81 9.26
C LEU A 53 -31.13 5.22 10.28
N ASN A 54 -29.95 4.66 10.16
CA ASN A 54 -28.80 4.95 11.02
C ASN A 54 -27.50 5.00 10.22
N ALA A 55 -27.13 6.19 9.78
CA ALA A 55 -25.93 6.42 8.97
C ALA A 55 -24.61 6.02 9.67
N ASN A 56 -24.60 5.91 11.00
CA ASN A 56 -23.42 5.53 11.78
C ASN A 56 -23.40 4.03 12.16
N CYS A 57 -24.26 3.20 11.55
CA CYS A 57 -24.26 1.77 11.81
C CYS A 57 -22.99 1.11 11.23
N THR A 58 -22.00 0.89 12.10
CA THR A 58 -20.70 0.27 11.71
C THR A 58 -20.88 -1.15 11.17
N LEU A 59 -21.88 -1.89 11.71
CA LEU A 59 -22.18 -3.24 11.25
C LEU A 59 -22.71 -3.26 9.81
N ALA A 60 -23.56 -2.30 9.44
CA ALA A 60 -24.07 -2.17 8.08
C ALA A 60 -22.97 -1.74 7.09
N MET A 61 -22.11 -0.80 7.49
CA MET A 61 -20.93 -0.42 6.70
C MET A 61 -20.01 -1.62 6.46
N ARG A 62 -19.74 -2.42 7.50
CA ARG A 62 -18.97 -3.65 7.36
C ARG A 62 -19.66 -4.67 6.44
N GLY A 63 -20.98 -4.82 6.56
CA GLY A 63 -21.77 -5.68 5.69
C GLY A 63 -21.64 -5.29 4.22
N LEU A 64 -21.77 -4.00 3.89
CA LEU A 64 -21.56 -3.48 2.54
C LEU A 64 -20.09 -3.64 2.07
N GLY A 65 -19.13 -3.49 2.98
CA GLY A 65 -17.72 -3.79 2.70
C GLY A 65 -17.53 -5.25 2.28
N ASN A 66 -18.13 -6.17 3.01
CA ASN A 66 -18.07 -7.60 2.70
C ASN A 66 -18.75 -7.94 1.35
N ALA A 67 -19.88 -7.30 1.04
CA ALA A 67 -20.56 -7.47 -0.24
C ALA A 67 -19.67 -6.96 -1.40
N ALA A 68 -19.07 -5.79 -1.26
CA ALA A 68 -18.14 -5.23 -2.24
C ALA A 68 -16.88 -6.11 -2.40
N TYR A 69 -16.35 -6.67 -1.31
CA TYR A 69 -15.20 -7.59 -1.34
C TYR A 69 -15.52 -8.85 -2.14
N LYS A 70 -16.68 -9.46 -1.91
CA LYS A 70 -17.15 -10.63 -2.68
C LYS A 70 -17.35 -10.31 -4.16
N ALA A 71 -17.85 -9.10 -4.48
CA ALA A 71 -17.98 -8.59 -5.84
C ALA A 71 -16.64 -8.21 -6.48
N LYS A 72 -15.50 -8.40 -5.78
CA LYS A 72 -14.14 -8.00 -6.21
C LYS A 72 -13.96 -6.50 -6.44
N ASP A 73 -14.88 -5.67 -5.96
CA ASP A 73 -14.67 -4.22 -5.90
C ASP A 73 -13.91 -3.84 -4.63
N MET A 74 -12.59 -4.08 -4.67
CA MET A 74 -11.72 -3.84 -3.50
C MET A 74 -11.64 -2.37 -3.10
N LYS A 75 -11.83 -1.44 -4.05
CA LYS A 75 -11.80 -0.01 -3.73
C LYS A 75 -13.01 0.39 -2.90
N LEU A 76 -14.19 -0.10 -3.29
CA LEU A 76 -15.43 0.14 -2.55
C LEU A 76 -15.39 -0.57 -1.20
N ALA A 77 -14.92 -1.82 -1.14
CA ALA A 77 -14.74 -2.57 0.10
C ALA A 77 -13.85 -1.81 1.09
N MET A 78 -12.68 -1.32 0.66
CA MET A 78 -11.77 -0.51 1.48
C MET A 78 -12.45 0.76 2.02
N LYS A 79 -13.27 1.44 1.21
CA LYS A 79 -14.02 2.63 1.65
C LYS A 79 -14.93 2.29 2.82
N TYR A 80 -15.72 1.23 2.71
CA TYR A 80 -16.66 0.82 3.76
C TYR A 80 -15.96 0.28 5.01
N TYR A 81 -14.89 -0.51 4.87
CA TYR A 81 -14.09 -0.98 6.00
C TYR A 81 -13.41 0.17 6.77
N LYS A 82 -12.95 1.20 6.04
CA LYS A 82 -12.42 2.41 6.67
C LYS A 82 -13.49 3.16 7.48
N LEU A 83 -14.71 3.28 6.94
CA LEU A 83 -15.83 3.92 7.63
C LEU A 83 -16.31 3.12 8.85
N SER A 84 -16.33 1.79 8.76
CA SER A 84 -16.66 0.91 9.88
C SER A 84 -15.58 0.79 10.94
N GLY A 85 -14.36 1.28 10.67
CA GLY A 85 -13.21 1.14 11.56
C GLY A 85 -12.59 -0.26 11.57
N ASP A 86 -12.96 -1.14 10.65
CA ASP A 86 -12.44 -2.50 10.54
C ASP A 86 -11.08 -2.52 9.87
N LYS A 87 -10.03 -2.49 10.69
CA LYS A 87 -8.63 -2.47 10.23
C LYS A 87 -8.19 -3.79 9.60
N GLU A 88 -8.73 -4.89 10.08
CA GLU A 88 -8.34 -6.22 9.61
C GLU A 88 -8.83 -6.45 8.17
N ASP A 89 -10.13 -6.28 7.93
CA ASP A 89 -10.71 -6.50 6.60
C ASP A 89 -10.24 -5.41 5.61
N TYR A 90 -10.00 -4.18 6.10
CA TYR A 90 -9.34 -3.15 5.30
C TYR A 90 -7.95 -3.59 4.82
N SER A 91 -7.13 -4.14 5.70
CA SER A 91 -5.76 -4.56 5.35
C SER A 91 -5.76 -5.75 4.36
N LYS A 92 -6.73 -6.66 4.47
CA LYS A 92 -6.93 -7.75 3.51
C LYS A 92 -7.27 -7.20 2.11
N ALA A 93 -8.24 -6.29 2.02
CA ALA A 93 -8.62 -5.66 0.75
C ALA A 93 -7.46 -4.84 0.15
N PHE A 94 -6.73 -4.08 0.98
CA PHE A 94 -5.56 -3.31 0.56
C PHE A 94 -4.44 -4.21 0.04
N SER A 95 -4.15 -5.32 0.72
CA SER A 95 -3.12 -6.27 0.28
C SER A 95 -3.43 -6.86 -1.09
N PHE A 96 -4.70 -7.14 -1.36
CA PHE A 96 -5.17 -7.61 -2.67
C PHE A 96 -4.94 -6.56 -3.77
N VAL A 97 -5.32 -5.30 -3.51
CA VAL A 97 -5.11 -4.20 -4.47
C VAL A 97 -3.62 -3.99 -4.75
N ARG A 98 -2.78 -4.00 -3.70
CA ARG A 98 -1.32 -3.87 -3.84
C ARG A 98 -0.72 -5.00 -4.65
N ARG A 99 -1.10 -6.24 -4.35
CA ARG A 99 -0.63 -7.43 -5.07
C ARG A 99 -1.01 -7.38 -6.54
N ASN A 100 -2.27 -7.10 -6.85
CA ASN A 100 -2.75 -6.99 -8.22
C ASN A 100 -2.02 -5.88 -9.00
N ARG A 101 -1.72 -4.74 -8.34
CA ARG A 101 -0.93 -3.66 -8.95
C ARG A 101 0.49 -4.11 -9.28
N ILE A 102 1.13 -4.87 -8.39
CA ILE A 102 2.48 -5.40 -8.63
C ILE A 102 2.44 -6.41 -9.77
N GLU A 103 1.52 -7.38 -9.74
CA GLU A 103 1.37 -8.42 -10.74
C GLU A 103 1.14 -7.83 -12.15
N ASN A 104 0.29 -6.81 -12.27
CA ASN A 104 0.01 -6.15 -13.54
C ASN A 104 1.18 -5.30 -14.08
N ASN A 105 2.12 -4.89 -13.22
CA ASN A 105 3.25 -4.03 -13.61
C ASN A 105 4.61 -4.73 -13.52
N VAL A 106 4.65 -6.05 -13.37
CA VAL A 106 5.91 -6.83 -13.28
C VAL A 106 6.84 -6.54 -14.44
N TRP A 107 6.31 -6.49 -15.67
CA TRP A 107 7.12 -6.22 -16.85
C TRP A 107 7.73 -4.82 -16.88
N VAL A 108 6.99 -3.81 -16.38
CA VAL A 108 7.50 -2.44 -16.27
C VAL A 108 8.63 -2.39 -15.24
N ILE A 109 8.45 -3.05 -14.10
CA ILE A 109 9.47 -3.12 -13.05
C ILE A 109 10.73 -3.81 -13.59
N ALA A 110 10.57 -4.94 -14.29
CA ALA A 110 11.68 -5.66 -14.92
C ALA A 110 12.41 -4.80 -15.96
N ALA A 111 11.68 -4.06 -16.80
CA ALA A 111 12.29 -3.16 -17.79
C ALA A 111 13.08 -2.01 -17.15
N VAL A 112 12.58 -1.42 -16.06
CA VAL A 112 13.28 -0.36 -15.31
C VAL A 112 14.57 -0.90 -14.69
N LEU A 113 14.52 -2.10 -14.08
CA LEU A 113 15.71 -2.73 -13.50
C LEU A 113 16.76 -3.08 -14.56
N ALA A 114 16.33 -3.64 -15.70
CA ALA A 114 17.24 -3.95 -16.80
C ALA A 114 17.87 -2.67 -17.40
N GLY A 115 17.08 -1.62 -17.58
CA GLY A 115 17.54 -0.33 -18.06
C GLY A 115 18.56 0.31 -17.12
N SER A 116 18.31 0.29 -15.81
CA SER A 116 19.25 0.82 -14.81
C SER A 116 20.57 0.05 -14.80
N ALA A 117 20.52 -1.28 -14.89
CA ALA A 117 21.72 -2.11 -14.99
C ALA A 117 22.53 -1.81 -16.26
N ALA A 118 21.86 -1.65 -17.41
CA ALA A 118 22.51 -1.27 -18.66
C ALA A 118 23.21 0.09 -18.57
N VAL A 119 22.58 1.09 -17.97
CA VAL A 119 23.17 2.41 -17.74
C VAL A 119 24.40 2.31 -16.84
N ILE A 120 24.35 1.56 -15.75
CA ILE A 120 25.51 1.34 -14.85
C ILE A 120 26.68 0.70 -15.60
N ILE A 121 26.40 -0.32 -16.42
CA ILE A 121 27.44 -0.99 -17.23
C ILE A 121 28.04 -0.03 -18.26
N LEU A 122 27.21 0.80 -18.92
CA LEU A 122 27.70 1.81 -19.87
C LEU A 122 28.58 2.85 -19.19
N LEU A 123 28.15 3.35 -18.01
CA LEU A 123 28.95 4.30 -17.22
C LEU A 123 30.28 3.69 -16.77
N ALA A 124 30.29 2.43 -16.36
CA ALA A 124 31.53 1.74 -15.99
C ALA A 124 32.49 1.55 -17.18
N LYS A 125 31.94 1.22 -18.37
CA LYS A 125 32.75 1.12 -19.61
C LYS A 125 33.28 2.47 -20.06
N THR A 126 32.47 3.54 -19.98
CA THR A 126 32.93 4.89 -20.35
C THR A 126 34.02 5.39 -19.40
N LYS A 127 33.88 5.17 -18.08
CA LYS A 127 34.93 5.48 -17.09
C LYS A 127 36.26 4.77 -17.44
N LYS A 128 36.24 3.47 -17.78
CA LYS A 128 37.42 2.73 -18.20
C LYS A 128 38.02 3.28 -19.49
N ARG A 129 37.23 3.66 -20.48
CA ARG A 129 37.70 4.26 -21.73
C ARG A 129 38.31 5.64 -21.51
N ILE A 130 37.69 6.48 -20.69
CA ILE A 130 38.21 7.80 -20.33
C ILE A 130 39.51 7.69 -19.56
N ALA A 131 39.59 6.75 -18.60
CA ALA A 131 40.85 6.50 -17.87
C ALA A 131 41.96 6.04 -18.79
N ALA A 132 41.72 5.08 -19.69
CA ALA A 132 42.69 4.61 -20.67
C ALA A 132 43.12 5.72 -21.66
N PHE A 133 42.21 6.61 -22.07
CA PHE A 133 42.50 7.76 -22.91
C PHE A 133 43.30 8.84 -22.16
N ALA A 134 43.00 9.04 -20.87
CA ALA A 134 43.71 9.98 -20.02
C ALA A 134 45.15 9.52 -19.71
N ASP A 135 45.37 8.21 -19.56
CA ASP A 135 46.71 7.65 -19.36
C ASP A 135 47.63 7.87 -20.56
N SER A 136 47.08 7.98 -21.77
CA SER A 136 47.83 8.25 -22.98
C SER A 136 48.25 9.72 -23.17
N ARG A 137 47.70 10.64 -22.36
CA ARG A 137 47.95 12.09 -22.45
C ARG A 137 48.28 12.69 -21.09
N PRO A 138 49.54 13.15 -20.86
CA PRO A 138 50.00 13.62 -19.55
C PRO A 138 49.19 14.81 -19.01
N THR A 139 48.72 15.72 -19.90
CA THR A 139 47.89 16.88 -19.51
C THR A 139 46.50 16.49 -19.01
N LEU A 140 45.83 15.52 -19.64
CA LEU A 140 44.53 15.02 -19.21
C LEU A 140 44.61 14.26 -17.88
N ARG A 141 45.70 13.51 -17.69
CA ARG A 141 45.98 12.82 -16.44
C ARG A 141 46.15 13.81 -15.28
N ALA A 142 46.84 14.92 -15.51
CA ALA A 142 47.00 15.98 -14.50
C ALA A 142 45.66 16.65 -14.11
N VAL A 143 44.77 16.93 -15.08
CA VAL A 143 43.43 17.49 -14.82
C VAL A 143 42.54 16.52 -14.05
N MET A 144 42.55 15.24 -14.41
CA MET A 144 41.79 14.21 -13.68
C MET A 144 42.33 14.02 -12.26
N TYR A 145 43.62 14.10 -12.07
CA TYR A 145 44.27 14.04 -10.76
C TYR A 145 43.87 15.26 -9.89
N ALA A 146 43.84 16.46 -10.47
CA ALA A 146 43.37 17.65 -9.77
C ALA A 146 41.92 17.49 -9.30
N GLY A 147 41.04 16.89 -10.14
CA GLY A 147 39.68 16.56 -9.76
C GLY A 147 39.59 15.54 -8.61
N HIS A 148 40.47 14.54 -8.60
CA HIS A 148 40.59 13.58 -7.50
C HIS A 148 41.01 14.26 -6.20
N CYS A 149 42.03 15.13 -6.24
CA CYS A 149 42.47 15.90 -5.07
C CYS A 149 41.34 16.79 -4.49
N CYS A 150 40.44 17.35 -5.33
CA CYS A 150 39.32 18.16 -4.87
C CYS A 150 38.27 17.31 -4.14
N THR A 151 38.07 16.07 -4.55
CA THR A 151 37.06 15.17 -3.92
C THR A 151 37.62 14.39 -2.74
N HIS A 152 38.94 14.11 -2.73
CA HIS A 152 39.66 13.35 -1.69
C HIS A 152 40.94 14.12 -1.27
N PRO A 153 40.77 15.22 -0.53
CA PRO A 153 41.92 16.12 -0.27
C PRO A 153 43.03 15.48 0.58
N MET A 154 42.70 14.55 1.46
CA MET A 154 43.71 13.86 2.29
C MET A 154 44.62 12.94 1.44
N ASP A 155 44.02 12.18 0.51
CA ASP A 155 44.75 11.27 -0.38
C ASP A 155 45.60 12.07 -1.39
N GLY A 156 45.02 13.14 -1.95
CA GLY A 156 45.73 14.03 -2.86
C GLY A 156 46.93 14.72 -2.21
N PHE A 157 46.83 15.12 -0.96
CA PHE A 157 47.96 15.72 -0.23
C PHE A 157 49.05 14.70 0.08
N TRP A 158 48.66 13.46 0.43
CA TRP A 158 49.62 12.36 0.63
C TRP A 158 50.37 12.01 -0.63
N ASP A 159 49.69 11.88 -1.76
CA ASP A 159 50.29 11.57 -3.08
C ASP A 159 51.27 12.66 -3.54
N LEU A 160 50.92 13.95 -3.32
CA LEU A 160 51.82 15.06 -3.61
C LEU A 160 53.08 15.04 -2.77
N LYS A 161 52.95 14.74 -1.47
CA LYS A 161 54.03 14.80 -0.51
C LYS A 161 54.99 13.60 -0.62
N TYR A 162 54.48 12.40 -0.84
CA TYR A 162 55.24 11.15 -0.73
C TYR A 162 55.46 10.46 -2.07
N GLU A 163 54.55 10.61 -3.05
CA GLU A 163 54.68 9.96 -4.36
C GLU A 163 55.08 10.92 -5.49
N GLY A 164 55.20 12.22 -5.23
CA GLY A 164 55.64 13.21 -6.20
C GLY A 164 54.77 13.31 -7.47
N ARG A 165 53.51 12.93 -7.39
CA ARG A 165 52.59 12.86 -8.54
C ARG A 165 52.10 14.22 -9.06
N GLY A 166 52.55 15.33 -8.46
CA GLY A 166 52.22 16.68 -8.92
C GLY A 166 52.94 17.02 -10.22
N ASN A 167 52.22 17.55 -11.21
CA ASN A 167 52.81 18.01 -12.47
C ASN A 167 52.82 19.55 -12.49
N VAL A 168 54.00 20.13 -12.40
CA VAL A 168 54.21 21.59 -12.39
C VAL A 168 53.75 22.27 -13.70
N SER A 169 53.81 21.55 -14.83
CA SER A 169 53.38 22.05 -16.14
C SER A 169 51.86 22.15 -16.32
N ALA A 170 51.06 21.67 -15.38
CA ALA A 170 49.62 21.82 -15.41
C ALA A 170 49.16 23.02 -14.54
N ALA A 171 50.05 23.67 -13.81
CA ALA A 171 49.80 24.81 -12.95
C ALA A 171 50.13 26.18 -13.59
N THR A 172 50.76 26.15 -14.76
CA THR A 172 51.00 27.30 -15.62
C THR A 172 50.06 27.33 -16.80
#